data_9fb6cac6d4c91f86198eb788cc6c3bd5
#
_entry.id   9fb6cac6d4c91f86198eb788cc6c3bd5
#
_cell.length_a   1.000
_cell.length_b   1.000
_cell.length_c   1.000
_cell.angle_alpha   90.00
_cell.angle_beta   90.00
_cell.angle_gamma   90.00
#
_symmetry.space_group_name_H-M   'P 1'
#
loop_
_entity.id
_entity.type
_entity.pdbx_description
1 polymer ?
#
loop_
_entity_poly.entity_id
_entity_poly.type
_entity_poly.pdbx_seq_one_letter_code
_entity_poly.pdbx_strand_id
1 'polypeptide(L)'
;MRRAVPDAQSPAGKDVGDIALTAGAIGALDAVVRRQERWAGAWRQRLALSAAAATAKQAGRVEDESALRDTFVFSGPGDSLSGSTTLGPAGLLLLAWRRLAVRPAEDLLSKKNLAALLEEFGYAPDDEAVGDLADDLRQLAAGAGTVGMLAGAFVAAERYGFGRAVGAWLADALLAQRLGWPHAVPLLGAEAAVGTSVRPRRSAASSAATSIESDQERAKNMLAVQARTALRAIDLSAELERRADKLLAVAPKLRAKSADTVVERLLSDDAIVASEEITGISDRGLRRLFDRLVELGAVRE
;
A
#
# COMPACT_ATOMS: atom_id res chain seq x y z
N MET A 1 23.90 36.19 21.93
CA MET A 1 22.53 36.04 21.39
C MET A 1 22.09 34.62 21.58
N ARG A 2 21.21 34.35 22.55
CA ARG A 2 20.57 33.00 22.73
C ARG A 2 19.49 32.88 21.67
N ARG A 3 19.63 31.93 20.74
CA ARG A 3 18.53 31.53 19.85
C ARG A 3 17.43 30.96 20.75
N ALA A 4 16.28 31.61 20.75
CA ALA A 4 15.09 31.08 21.41
C ALA A 4 14.71 29.74 20.74
N VAL A 5 14.69 28.67 21.52
CA VAL A 5 14.10 27.41 21.09
C VAL A 5 12.58 27.65 21.04
N PRO A 6 11.89 27.38 19.92
CA PRO A 6 10.44 27.55 19.85
C PRO A 6 9.78 26.74 20.94
N ASP A 7 8.87 27.33 21.70
CA ASP A 7 8.09 26.65 22.73
C ASP A 7 7.25 25.55 22.04
N ALA A 8 7.37 24.31 22.52
CA ALA A 8 6.66 23.14 21.95
C ALA A 8 5.12 23.26 22.02
N GLN A 9 4.61 24.25 22.73
CA GLN A 9 3.17 24.54 22.86
C GLN A 9 2.68 25.62 21.89
N SER A 10 3.57 26.29 21.15
CA SER A 10 3.15 27.23 20.09
C SER A 10 2.64 26.48 18.86
N PRO A 11 1.72 27.01 18.05
CA PRO A 11 1.28 26.38 16.80
C PRO A 11 2.46 25.97 15.90
N ALA A 12 3.49 26.81 15.79
CA ALA A 12 4.71 26.52 15.04
C ALA A 12 5.51 25.36 15.66
N GLY A 13 5.51 25.20 16.98
CA GLY A 13 6.17 24.09 17.69
C GLY A 13 5.47 22.76 17.47
N LYS A 14 4.13 22.74 17.37
CA LYS A 14 3.35 21.54 17.03
C LYS A 14 3.62 21.09 15.61
N ASP A 15 3.67 22.02 14.66
CA ASP A 15 3.95 21.72 13.25
C ASP A 15 5.33 21.08 13.06
N VAL A 16 6.35 21.59 13.76
CA VAL A 16 7.69 20.99 13.77
C VAL A 16 7.69 19.61 14.41
N GLY A 17 6.90 19.39 15.47
CA GLY A 17 6.73 18.10 16.12
C GLY A 17 6.11 17.04 15.20
N ASP A 18 5.07 17.38 14.47
CA ASP A 18 4.37 16.48 13.55
C ASP A 18 5.27 16.12 12.36
N ILE A 19 6.03 17.07 11.81
CA ILE A 19 7.01 16.82 10.75
C ILE A 19 8.12 15.91 11.27
N ALA A 20 8.66 16.17 12.47
CA ALA A 20 9.72 15.37 13.07
C ALA A 20 9.26 13.93 13.34
N LEU A 21 8.03 13.75 13.86
CA LEU A 21 7.44 12.43 14.09
C LEU A 21 7.28 11.65 12.77
N THR A 22 6.77 12.32 11.74
CA THR A 22 6.60 11.70 10.42
C THR A 22 7.94 11.31 9.80
N ALA A 23 8.93 12.20 9.86
CA ALA A 23 10.26 11.91 9.37
C ALA A 23 10.92 10.75 10.12
N GLY A 24 10.74 10.68 11.45
CA GLY A 24 11.20 9.56 12.28
C GLY A 24 10.52 8.24 11.91
N ALA A 25 9.20 8.24 11.74
CA ALA A 25 8.43 7.05 11.35
C ALA A 25 8.83 6.55 9.94
N ILE A 26 8.99 7.46 8.96
CA ILE A 26 9.44 7.09 7.61
C ILE A 26 10.89 6.64 7.61
N GLY A 27 11.78 7.26 8.41
CA GLY A 27 13.17 6.80 8.54
C GLY A 27 13.26 5.39 9.14
N ALA A 28 12.43 5.08 10.15
CA ALA A 28 12.35 3.73 10.71
C ALA A 28 11.79 2.72 9.70
N LEU A 29 10.77 3.11 8.93
CA LEU A 29 10.22 2.28 7.86
C LEU A 29 11.25 2.05 6.73
N ASP A 30 12.01 3.06 6.35
CA ASP A 30 13.09 2.95 5.35
C ASP A 30 14.11 1.87 5.77
N ALA A 31 14.47 1.82 7.05
CA ALA A 31 15.35 0.76 7.57
C ALA A 31 14.72 -0.64 7.43
N VAL A 32 13.40 -0.79 7.63
CA VAL A 32 12.69 -2.06 7.42
C VAL A 32 12.70 -2.44 5.93
N VAL A 33 12.36 -1.50 5.05
CA VAL A 33 12.31 -1.75 3.60
C VAL A 33 13.67 -2.16 3.06
N ARG A 34 14.76 -1.53 3.51
CA ARG A 34 16.13 -1.81 3.02
C ARG A 34 16.70 -3.15 3.48
N ARG A 35 16.16 -3.77 4.52
CA ARG A 35 16.60 -5.11 4.96
C ARG A 35 16.28 -6.19 3.94
N GLN A 36 15.27 -5.98 3.06
CA GLN A 36 14.86 -6.95 2.03
C GLN A 36 14.64 -8.36 2.60
N GLU A 37 13.97 -8.46 3.73
CA GLU A 37 13.71 -9.70 4.44
C GLU A 37 12.92 -10.69 3.55
N ARG A 38 13.06 -11.99 3.79
CA ARG A 38 12.41 -13.06 3.00
C ARG A 38 10.89 -12.91 2.95
N TRP A 39 10.28 -12.35 3.99
CA TRP A 39 8.82 -12.08 4.08
C TRP A 39 8.41 -10.70 3.58
N ALA A 40 9.33 -9.92 3.02
CA ALA A 40 9.01 -8.57 2.53
C ALA A 40 7.93 -8.57 1.45
N GLY A 41 7.83 -9.63 0.63
CA GLY A 41 6.76 -9.83 -0.35
C GLY A 41 5.40 -9.97 0.34
N ALA A 42 5.26 -10.93 1.23
CA ALA A 42 4.04 -11.16 2.00
C ALA A 42 3.63 -9.94 2.82
N TRP A 43 4.59 -9.24 3.40
CA TRP A 43 4.36 -8.00 4.14
C TRP A 43 3.70 -6.92 3.28
N ARG A 44 4.27 -6.62 2.11
CA ARG A 44 3.70 -5.63 1.19
C ARG A 44 2.32 -6.06 0.65
N GLN A 45 2.12 -7.36 0.39
CA GLN A 45 0.83 -7.89 -0.07
C GLN A 45 -0.25 -7.77 1.01
N ARG A 46 0.07 -7.95 2.29
CA ARG A 46 -0.88 -7.72 3.41
C ARG A 46 -1.24 -6.25 3.56
N LEU A 47 -0.27 -5.35 3.41
CA LEU A 47 -0.55 -3.91 3.38
C LEU A 47 -1.44 -3.53 2.19
N ALA A 48 -1.19 -4.13 1.02
CA ALA A 48 -2.03 -3.94 -0.17
C ALA A 48 -3.47 -4.45 0.06
N LEU A 49 -3.63 -5.58 0.74
CA LEU A 49 -4.94 -6.13 1.11
C LEU A 49 -5.69 -5.18 2.05
N SER A 50 -5.03 -4.66 3.07
CA SER A 50 -5.62 -3.68 4.00
C SER A 50 -6.02 -2.38 3.29
N ALA A 51 -5.17 -1.89 2.38
CA ALA A 51 -5.47 -0.72 1.55
C ALA A 51 -6.67 -0.96 0.61
N ALA A 52 -6.76 -2.15 0.00
CA ALA A 52 -7.88 -2.53 -0.85
C ALA A 52 -9.20 -2.61 -0.07
N ALA A 53 -9.20 -3.22 1.11
CA ALA A 53 -10.38 -3.32 1.98
C ALA A 53 -10.85 -1.93 2.43
N ALA A 54 -9.93 -1.05 2.84
CA ALA A 54 -10.26 0.33 3.20
C ALA A 54 -10.84 1.11 2.00
N THR A 55 -10.27 0.94 0.81
CA THR A 55 -10.75 1.56 -0.43
C THR A 55 -12.13 1.03 -0.82
N ALA A 56 -12.36 -0.28 -0.74
CA ALA A 56 -13.66 -0.91 -1.00
C ALA A 56 -14.72 -0.37 -0.05
N LYS A 57 -14.41 -0.28 1.24
CA LYS A 57 -15.31 0.31 2.24
C LYS A 57 -15.66 1.77 1.94
N GLN A 58 -14.69 2.58 1.51
CA GLN A 58 -14.93 3.97 1.09
C GLN A 58 -15.83 4.07 -0.15
N ALA A 59 -15.77 3.08 -1.03
CA ALA A 59 -16.65 2.94 -2.19
C ALA A 59 -18.03 2.35 -1.83
N GLY A 60 -18.35 2.20 -0.53
CA GLY A 60 -19.63 1.67 -0.06
C GLY A 60 -19.78 0.15 -0.21
N ARG A 61 -18.68 -0.59 -0.32
CA ARG A 61 -18.65 -2.03 -0.43
C ARG A 61 -18.53 -2.71 0.93
N VAL A 62 -18.90 -3.98 0.99
CA VAL A 62 -18.96 -4.76 2.23
C VAL A 62 -17.82 -5.77 2.37
N GLU A 63 -17.05 -5.99 1.31
CA GLU A 63 -15.95 -6.96 1.29
C GLU A 63 -14.84 -6.52 2.25
N ASP A 64 -14.53 -7.36 3.20
CA ASP A 64 -13.42 -7.21 4.13
C ASP A 64 -12.13 -7.85 3.59
N GLU A 65 -11.05 -7.79 4.37
CA GLU A 65 -9.75 -8.36 3.98
C GLU A 65 -9.83 -9.87 3.72
N SER A 66 -10.67 -10.61 4.45
CA SER A 66 -10.78 -12.04 4.27
C SER A 66 -11.53 -12.38 2.98
N ALA A 67 -12.66 -11.72 2.72
CA ALA A 67 -13.42 -11.88 1.50
C ALA A 67 -12.61 -11.51 0.25
N LEU A 68 -11.82 -10.41 0.31
CA LEU A 68 -10.95 -10.00 -0.78
C LEU A 68 -9.81 -10.98 -1.02
N ARG A 69 -9.20 -11.51 0.04
CA ARG A 69 -8.16 -12.53 -0.05
C ARG A 69 -8.70 -13.80 -0.70
N ASP A 70 -9.84 -14.28 -0.23
CA ASP A 70 -10.47 -15.51 -0.74
C ASP A 70 -10.83 -15.35 -2.22
N THR A 71 -11.45 -14.23 -2.60
CA THR A 71 -11.76 -13.94 -4.01
C THR A 71 -10.51 -14.00 -4.88
N PHE A 72 -9.41 -13.40 -4.45
CA PHE A 72 -8.17 -13.38 -5.21
C PHE A 72 -7.52 -14.77 -5.29
N VAL A 73 -7.46 -15.48 -4.18
CA VAL A 73 -6.78 -16.78 -4.06
C VAL A 73 -7.54 -17.87 -4.85
N PHE A 74 -8.88 -17.82 -4.87
CA PHE A 74 -9.70 -18.79 -5.60
C PHE A 74 -9.91 -18.47 -7.08
N SER A 75 -9.54 -17.26 -7.55
CA SER A 75 -9.66 -16.90 -8.98
C SER A 75 -8.62 -17.57 -9.89
N GLY A 76 -7.61 -18.26 -9.35
CA GLY A 76 -6.61 -19.01 -10.11
C GLY A 76 -5.59 -18.14 -10.89
N PRO A 77 -4.39 -18.68 -11.19
CA PRO A 77 -3.35 -17.92 -11.91
C PRO A 77 -3.66 -17.64 -13.39
N GLY A 78 -4.66 -18.29 -13.99
CA GLY A 78 -5.11 -18.06 -15.37
C GLY A 78 -6.07 -16.89 -15.53
N ASP A 79 -6.78 -16.51 -14.46
CA ASP A 79 -7.80 -15.45 -14.50
C ASP A 79 -7.24 -14.04 -14.18
N SER A 80 -6.00 -13.98 -13.69
CA SER A 80 -5.45 -12.78 -13.05
C SER A 80 -5.04 -11.64 -13.97
N LEU A 81 -4.92 -11.84 -15.28
CA LEU A 81 -4.42 -10.80 -16.21
C LEU A 81 -5.28 -10.56 -17.44
N SER A 82 -6.31 -11.36 -17.69
CA SER A 82 -7.18 -11.22 -18.87
C SER A 82 -8.67 -11.21 -18.56
N GLY A 83 -9.08 -11.40 -17.30
CA GLY A 83 -10.46 -11.55 -16.92
C GLY A 83 -10.89 -10.64 -15.76
N SER A 84 -10.98 -9.33 -16.00
CA SER A 84 -11.63 -8.37 -15.07
C SER A 84 -13.08 -8.77 -14.71
N THR A 85 -13.66 -9.75 -15.38
CA THR A 85 -15.02 -10.24 -15.18
C THR A 85 -15.21 -11.19 -14.00
N THR A 86 -14.16 -11.89 -13.55
CA THR A 86 -14.26 -12.87 -12.46
C THR A 86 -14.03 -12.28 -11.07
N LEU A 87 -13.16 -11.27 -10.96
CA LEU A 87 -12.76 -10.68 -9.68
C LEU A 87 -13.78 -9.70 -9.09
N GLY A 88 -14.70 -9.19 -9.90
CA GLY A 88 -15.61 -8.12 -9.48
C GLY A 88 -14.85 -6.81 -9.12
N PRO A 89 -15.61 -5.72 -8.86
CA PRO A 89 -14.98 -4.40 -8.63
C PRO A 89 -14.10 -4.31 -7.39
N ALA A 90 -14.41 -5.05 -6.32
CA ALA A 90 -13.58 -5.06 -5.11
C ALA A 90 -12.28 -5.84 -5.32
N GLY A 91 -12.32 -6.92 -6.10
CA GLY A 91 -11.12 -7.66 -6.51
C GLY A 91 -10.20 -6.85 -7.41
N LEU A 92 -10.76 -5.99 -8.28
CA LEU A 92 -9.96 -5.05 -9.09
C LEU A 92 -9.21 -4.04 -8.22
N LEU A 93 -9.85 -3.52 -7.15
CA LEU A 93 -9.16 -2.67 -6.17
C LEU A 93 -7.98 -3.41 -5.51
N LEU A 94 -8.14 -4.69 -5.20
CA LEU A 94 -7.03 -5.48 -4.67
C LEU A 94 -5.89 -5.65 -5.69
N LEU A 95 -6.22 -5.86 -6.97
CA LEU A 95 -5.20 -5.89 -8.04
C LEU A 95 -4.43 -4.58 -8.12
N ALA A 96 -5.11 -3.44 -8.08
CA ALA A 96 -4.48 -2.11 -8.10
C ALA A 96 -3.48 -1.94 -6.95
N TRP A 97 -3.88 -2.29 -5.72
CA TRP A 97 -2.99 -2.18 -4.57
C TRP A 97 -1.86 -3.22 -4.57
N ARG A 98 -2.10 -4.43 -5.07
CA ARG A 98 -1.04 -5.45 -5.26
C ARG A 98 -0.05 -5.03 -6.34
N ARG A 99 -0.51 -4.36 -7.40
CA ARG A 99 0.38 -3.78 -8.42
C ARG A 99 1.42 -2.85 -7.79
N LEU A 100 0.99 -1.99 -6.85
CA LEU A 100 1.89 -1.12 -6.09
C LEU A 100 2.94 -1.92 -5.30
N ALA A 101 2.51 -2.98 -4.62
CA ALA A 101 3.33 -3.78 -3.72
C ALA A 101 4.34 -4.70 -4.42
N VAL A 102 4.05 -5.12 -5.66
CA VAL A 102 4.80 -6.18 -6.35
C VAL A 102 5.68 -5.64 -7.48
N ARG A 103 5.24 -4.58 -8.18
CA ARG A 103 6.04 -4.03 -9.29
C ARG A 103 7.23 -3.21 -8.78
N PRO A 104 8.33 -3.18 -9.56
CA PRO A 104 9.44 -2.27 -9.28
C PRO A 104 8.95 -0.83 -9.19
N ALA A 105 9.45 -0.07 -8.20
CA ALA A 105 8.99 1.30 -7.97
C ALA A 105 9.25 2.22 -9.17
N GLU A 106 10.32 1.98 -9.91
CA GLU A 106 10.70 2.73 -11.12
C GLU A 106 9.65 2.63 -12.25
N ASP A 107 8.94 1.50 -12.34
CA ASP A 107 7.97 1.22 -13.39
C ASP A 107 6.56 1.76 -13.08
N LEU A 108 6.26 2.05 -11.80
CA LEU A 108 4.90 2.32 -11.32
C LEU A 108 4.22 3.49 -12.04
N LEU A 109 4.96 4.55 -12.32
CA LEU A 109 4.43 5.78 -12.91
C LEU A 109 4.62 5.84 -14.45
N SER A 110 4.95 4.72 -15.08
CA SER A 110 4.95 4.63 -16.54
C SER A 110 3.52 4.73 -17.10
N LYS A 111 3.34 5.33 -18.29
CA LYS A 111 2.02 5.47 -18.95
C LYS A 111 1.23 4.16 -18.97
N LYS A 112 1.90 3.05 -19.37
CA LYS A 112 1.28 1.71 -19.42
C LYS A 112 0.77 1.25 -18.05
N ASN A 113 1.53 1.47 -16.98
CA ASN A 113 1.12 1.06 -15.64
C ASN A 113 0.03 1.98 -15.09
N LEU A 114 0.07 3.28 -15.38
CA LEU A 114 -0.98 4.22 -15.00
C LEU A 114 -2.31 3.92 -15.69
N ALA A 115 -2.30 3.61 -16.98
CA ALA A 115 -3.52 3.21 -17.69
C ALA A 115 -4.16 1.97 -17.04
N ALA A 116 -3.38 0.90 -16.85
CA ALA A 116 -3.87 -0.32 -16.21
C ALA A 116 -4.33 -0.11 -14.77
N LEU A 117 -3.64 0.74 -14.01
CA LEU A 117 -4.06 1.14 -12.66
C LEU A 117 -5.44 1.81 -12.65
N LEU A 118 -5.62 2.78 -13.55
CA LEU A 118 -6.88 3.53 -13.63
C LEU A 118 -8.05 2.63 -14.01
N GLU A 119 -7.84 1.68 -14.95
CA GLU A 119 -8.82 0.65 -15.28
C GLU A 119 -9.18 -0.22 -14.05
N GLU A 120 -8.19 -0.64 -13.26
CA GLU A 120 -8.41 -1.42 -12.04
C GLU A 120 -9.19 -0.62 -10.98
N PHE A 121 -9.05 0.70 -10.94
CA PHE A 121 -9.88 1.59 -10.12
C PHE A 121 -11.26 1.90 -10.74
N GLY A 122 -11.56 1.35 -11.90
CA GLY A 122 -12.86 1.50 -12.58
C GLY A 122 -12.99 2.76 -13.42
N TYR A 123 -11.89 3.38 -13.79
CA TYR A 123 -11.85 4.51 -14.73
C TYR A 123 -11.57 4.03 -16.15
N ALA A 124 -12.01 4.78 -17.14
CA ALA A 124 -11.69 4.58 -18.56
C ALA A 124 -11.01 5.86 -19.08
N PRO A 125 -9.75 6.11 -18.71
CA PRO A 125 -9.05 7.32 -19.12
C PRO A 125 -8.65 7.20 -20.61
N ASP A 126 -8.60 8.35 -21.29
CA ASP A 126 -7.96 8.42 -22.60
C ASP A 126 -6.42 8.50 -22.49
N ASP A 127 -5.73 8.22 -23.57
CA ASP A 127 -4.26 8.21 -23.62
C ASP A 127 -3.65 9.61 -23.34
N GLU A 128 -4.34 10.69 -23.65
CA GLU A 128 -3.91 12.07 -23.40
C GLU A 128 -3.92 12.35 -21.89
N ALA A 129 -5.05 12.07 -21.20
CA ALA A 129 -5.16 12.25 -19.76
C ALA A 129 -4.14 11.41 -18.97
N VAL A 130 -3.86 10.17 -19.40
CA VAL A 130 -2.80 9.33 -18.82
C VAL A 130 -1.41 9.95 -19.07
N GLY A 131 -1.20 10.48 -20.25
CA GLY A 131 0.04 11.15 -20.62
C GLY A 131 0.31 12.37 -19.75
N ASP A 132 -0.67 13.25 -19.65
CA ASP A 132 -0.60 14.48 -18.87
C ASP A 132 -0.42 14.19 -17.36
N LEU A 133 -1.15 13.21 -16.82
CA LEU A 133 -0.95 12.75 -15.45
C LEU A 133 0.49 12.27 -15.22
N ALA A 134 1.05 11.47 -16.14
CA ALA A 134 2.42 10.99 -16.01
C ALA A 134 3.44 12.13 -16.02
N ASP A 135 3.20 13.18 -16.82
CA ASP A 135 4.05 14.35 -16.90
C ASP A 135 3.96 15.21 -15.63
N ASP A 136 2.75 15.44 -15.12
CA ASP A 136 2.52 16.12 -13.83
C ASP A 136 3.25 15.41 -12.68
N LEU A 137 3.15 14.08 -12.61
CA LEU A 137 3.82 13.28 -11.58
C LEU A 137 5.35 13.36 -11.67
N ARG A 138 5.91 13.37 -12.89
CA ARG A 138 7.35 13.57 -13.09
C ARG A 138 7.80 14.95 -12.62
N GLN A 139 7.01 16.00 -12.87
CA GLN A 139 7.29 17.34 -12.40
C GLN A 139 7.25 17.42 -10.86
N LEU A 140 6.25 16.78 -10.23
CA LEU A 140 6.14 16.69 -8.77
C LEU A 140 7.35 15.97 -8.16
N ALA A 141 7.78 14.86 -8.77
CA ALA A 141 8.96 14.13 -8.31
C ALA A 141 10.25 14.96 -8.40
N ALA A 142 10.39 15.79 -9.42
CA ALA A 142 11.59 16.59 -9.67
C ALA A 142 11.66 17.88 -8.84
N GLY A 143 10.53 18.56 -8.64
CA GLY A 143 10.51 19.96 -8.18
C GLY A 143 10.00 20.17 -6.75
N ALA A 144 9.17 19.26 -6.22
CA ALA A 144 8.50 19.45 -4.93
C ALA A 144 9.30 18.85 -3.75
N GLY A 145 9.22 19.47 -2.58
CA GLY A 145 9.61 18.82 -1.33
C GLY A 145 8.65 17.65 -1.03
N THR A 146 9.05 16.74 -0.15
CA THR A 146 8.29 15.46 0.09
C THR A 146 6.81 15.73 0.42
N VAL A 147 6.51 16.66 1.29
CA VAL A 147 5.11 17.00 1.65
C VAL A 147 4.34 17.56 0.45
N GLY A 148 4.95 18.49 -0.30
CA GLY A 148 4.34 19.05 -1.51
C GLY A 148 4.13 18.02 -2.61
N MET A 149 5.05 17.08 -2.76
CA MET A 149 4.93 15.94 -3.69
C MET A 149 3.75 15.04 -3.34
N LEU A 150 3.61 14.67 -2.07
CA LEU A 150 2.51 13.81 -1.61
C LEU A 150 1.16 14.52 -1.76
N ALA A 151 1.06 15.79 -1.35
CA ALA A 151 -0.16 16.58 -1.53
C ALA A 151 -0.48 16.78 -3.02
N GLY A 152 0.53 17.05 -3.84
CA GLY A 152 0.41 17.19 -5.28
C GLY A 152 -0.14 15.95 -5.99
N ALA A 153 0.16 14.76 -5.49
CA ALA A 153 -0.40 13.50 -6.02
C ALA A 153 -1.93 13.46 -5.92
N PHE A 154 -2.49 13.90 -4.78
CA PHE A 154 -3.95 14.00 -4.61
C PHE A 154 -4.56 15.09 -5.51
N VAL A 155 -3.90 16.24 -5.60
CA VAL A 155 -4.36 17.33 -6.48
C VAL A 155 -4.33 16.90 -7.96
N ALA A 156 -3.29 16.19 -8.38
CA ALA A 156 -3.20 15.64 -9.73
C ALA A 156 -4.34 14.63 -9.99
N ALA A 157 -4.58 13.67 -9.09
CA ALA A 157 -5.69 12.73 -9.22
C ALA A 157 -7.04 13.46 -9.34
N GLU A 158 -7.31 14.45 -8.49
CA GLU A 158 -8.55 15.22 -8.49
C GLU A 158 -8.69 16.06 -9.79
N ARG A 159 -7.60 16.63 -10.32
CA ARG A 159 -7.60 17.42 -11.58
C ARG A 159 -8.10 16.61 -12.76
N TYR A 160 -7.70 15.35 -12.85
CA TYR A 160 -8.10 14.44 -13.93
C TYR A 160 -9.39 13.67 -13.61
N GLY A 161 -10.11 14.03 -12.55
CA GLY A 161 -11.38 13.42 -12.17
C GLY A 161 -11.26 12.06 -11.49
N PHE A 162 -10.03 11.67 -11.09
CA PHE A 162 -9.81 10.42 -10.37
C PHE A 162 -10.04 10.61 -8.88
N GLY A 163 -10.49 9.54 -8.22
CA GLY A 163 -10.79 9.56 -6.80
C GLY A 163 -9.55 9.54 -5.92
N ARG A 164 -9.78 9.75 -4.62
CA ARG A 164 -8.73 9.84 -3.60
C ARG A 164 -7.90 8.57 -3.43
N ALA A 165 -8.49 7.40 -3.69
CA ALA A 165 -7.76 6.15 -3.66
C ALA A 165 -6.63 6.13 -4.69
N VAL A 166 -6.86 6.70 -5.88
CA VAL A 166 -5.81 6.92 -6.89
C VAL A 166 -4.76 7.88 -6.35
N GLY A 167 -5.17 9.01 -5.76
CA GLY A 167 -4.24 9.97 -5.16
C GLY A 167 -3.35 9.35 -4.06
N ALA A 168 -3.90 8.50 -3.21
CA ALA A 168 -3.17 7.77 -2.18
C ALA A 168 -2.15 6.79 -2.80
N TRP A 169 -2.58 6.04 -3.83
CA TRP A 169 -1.72 5.12 -4.56
C TRP A 169 -0.54 5.85 -5.23
N LEU A 170 -0.82 6.97 -5.90
CA LEU A 170 0.20 7.80 -6.55
C LEU A 170 1.19 8.40 -5.54
N ALA A 171 0.70 8.83 -4.38
CA ALA A 171 1.54 9.36 -3.32
C ALA A 171 2.49 8.30 -2.75
N ASP A 172 2.02 7.07 -2.52
CA ASP A 172 2.85 5.95 -2.07
C ASP A 172 3.88 5.54 -3.13
N ALA A 173 3.52 5.56 -4.43
CA ALA A 173 4.43 5.32 -5.54
C ALA A 173 5.54 6.37 -5.64
N LEU A 174 5.17 7.66 -5.56
CA LEU A 174 6.12 8.77 -5.56
C LEU A 174 7.06 8.73 -4.35
N LEU A 175 6.55 8.37 -3.16
CA LEU A 175 7.37 8.23 -1.97
C LEU A 175 8.43 7.15 -2.16
N ALA A 176 8.05 6.00 -2.71
CA ALA A 176 8.97 4.91 -2.98
C ALA A 176 10.09 5.31 -3.95
N GLN A 177 9.74 6.02 -5.03
CA GLN A 177 10.73 6.53 -5.98
C GLN A 177 11.66 7.56 -5.33
N ARG A 178 11.10 8.48 -4.53
CA ARG A 178 11.87 9.52 -3.82
C ARG A 178 12.89 8.92 -2.84
N LEU A 179 12.52 7.83 -2.15
CA LEU A 179 13.37 7.15 -1.19
C LEU A 179 14.29 6.08 -1.82
N GLY A 180 14.15 5.83 -3.13
CA GLY A 180 14.91 4.80 -3.84
C GLY A 180 14.58 3.39 -3.35
N TRP A 181 13.32 3.14 -2.96
CA TRP A 181 12.87 1.80 -2.59
C TRP A 181 12.71 0.92 -3.83
N PRO A 182 13.07 -0.36 -3.77
CA PRO A 182 12.89 -1.25 -4.93
C PRO A 182 11.41 -1.52 -5.24
N HIS A 183 10.55 -1.50 -4.21
CA HIS A 183 9.11 -1.66 -4.31
C HIS A 183 8.41 -0.65 -3.40
N ALA A 184 7.24 -0.20 -3.78
CA ALA A 184 6.47 0.68 -2.93
C ALA A 184 5.80 -0.08 -1.78
N VAL A 185 5.52 0.65 -0.70
CA VAL A 185 4.80 0.16 0.48
C VAL A 185 3.43 0.84 0.50
N PRO A 186 2.32 0.09 0.43
CA PRO A 186 0.98 0.64 0.56
C PRO A 186 0.76 1.21 1.96
N LEU A 187 0.74 2.53 2.10
CA LEU A 187 0.57 3.23 3.37
C LEU A 187 -0.75 3.99 3.42
N LEU A 188 -0.91 4.96 2.52
CA LEU A 188 -2.00 5.91 2.58
C LEU A 188 -3.36 5.32 2.23
N GLY A 189 -3.40 4.24 1.44
CA GLY A 189 -4.63 3.56 1.08
C GLY A 189 -5.36 2.90 2.25
N ALA A 190 -4.65 2.54 3.32
CA ALA A 190 -5.24 1.88 4.49
C ALA A 190 -6.04 2.82 5.42
N GLU A 191 -5.98 4.12 5.22
CA GLU A 191 -6.65 5.12 6.07
C GLU A 191 -7.81 5.80 5.35
N ALA A 192 -9.03 5.58 5.82
CA ALA A 192 -10.23 6.24 5.32
C ALA A 192 -10.20 7.79 5.49
N ALA A 193 -9.40 8.28 6.42
CA ALA A 193 -9.30 9.71 6.75
C ALA A 193 -8.38 10.50 5.82
N VAL A 194 -7.61 9.82 4.94
CA VAL A 194 -6.77 10.54 3.97
C VAL A 194 -7.68 11.37 3.09
N GLY A 195 -7.78 12.64 3.45
CA GLY A 195 -8.47 13.61 2.64
C GLY A 195 -9.99 13.66 2.79
N THR A 196 -10.58 13.39 3.95
CA THR A 196 -11.92 13.93 4.21
C THR A 196 -11.84 15.44 4.12
N SER A 197 -12.11 16.00 2.92
CA SER A 197 -12.34 17.44 2.82
C SER A 197 -13.56 17.74 3.67
N VAL A 198 -13.40 18.60 4.63
CA VAL A 198 -14.55 19.38 5.10
C VAL A 198 -15.18 19.94 3.84
N ARG A 199 -16.39 19.45 3.50
CA ARG A 199 -17.21 20.02 2.43
C ARG A 199 -17.17 21.53 2.64
N PRO A 200 -16.74 22.37 1.66
CA PRO A 200 -16.81 23.78 1.85
C PRO A 200 -18.28 24.12 2.05
N ARG A 201 -18.66 24.52 3.25
CA ARG A 201 -19.90 25.23 3.46
C ARG A 201 -19.80 26.43 2.51
N ARG A 202 -20.70 26.47 1.52
CA ARG A 202 -20.88 27.61 0.65
C ARG A 202 -21.14 28.83 1.53
N SER A 203 -20.08 29.58 1.79
CA SER A 203 -20.12 30.96 2.27
C SER A 203 -19.17 31.73 1.37
N ALA A 204 -19.76 32.46 0.44
CA ALA A 204 -19.04 33.37 -0.42
C ALA A 204 -18.67 34.58 0.41
N ALA A 205 -17.44 34.67 0.87
CA ALA A 205 -16.67 35.89 1.16
C ALA A 205 -15.55 35.58 2.16
N SER A 206 -14.37 35.39 1.68
CA SER A 206 -13.03 35.49 2.30
C SER A 206 -12.10 34.42 1.74
N SER A 207 -11.57 34.64 0.51
CA SER A 207 -11.14 33.47 -0.27
C SER A 207 -9.64 33.13 -0.20
N ALA A 208 -8.75 33.98 0.26
CA ALA A 208 -7.31 33.68 0.20
C ALA A 208 -6.73 33.17 1.53
N ALA A 209 -7.08 33.74 2.66
CA ALA A 209 -6.58 33.30 3.97
C ALA A 209 -7.17 31.93 4.37
N THR A 210 -8.45 31.70 4.05
CA THR A 210 -9.15 30.44 4.31
C THR A 210 -8.61 29.27 3.47
N SER A 211 -8.08 29.54 2.26
CA SER A 211 -7.51 28.50 1.40
C SER A 211 -6.11 28.06 1.90
N ILE A 212 -5.30 28.99 2.37
CA ILE A 212 -3.96 28.70 2.91
C ILE A 212 -4.07 27.90 4.22
N GLU A 213 -4.97 28.27 5.13
CA GLU A 213 -5.24 27.52 6.36
C GLU A 213 -5.77 26.11 6.06
N SER A 214 -6.64 25.96 5.05
CA SER A 214 -7.16 24.65 4.65
C SER A 214 -6.09 23.74 4.05
N ASP A 215 -5.15 24.27 3.29
CA ASP A 215 -4.05 23.50 2.68
C ASP A 215 -3.01 23.10 3.72
N GLN A 216 -2.72 23.94 4.69
CA GLN A 216 -1.84 23.63 5.82
C GLN A 216 -2.46 22.55 6.71
N GLU A 217 -3.74 22.64 7.03
CA GLU A 217 -4.46 21.63 7.81
C GLU A 217 -4.52 20.28 7.09
N ARG A 218 -4.72 20.30 5.77
CA ARG A 218 -4.71 19.11 4.92
C ARG A 218 -3.33 18.44 4.90
N ALA A 219 -2.27 19.24 4.81
CA ALA A 219 -0.89 18.75 4.86
C ALA A 219 -0.56 18.10 6.22
N LYS A 220 -0.99 18.71 7.33
CA LYS A 220 -0.83 18.16 8.70
C LYS A 220 -1.55 16.82 8.85
N ASN A 221 -2.81 16.76 8.43
CA ASN A 221 -3.60 15.53 8.48
C ASN A 221 -2.95 14.41 7.67
N MET A 222 -2.42 14.72 6.50
CA MET A 222 -1.71 13.75 5.66
C MET A 222 -0.42 13.26 6.33
N LEU A 223 0.39 14.13 6.92
CA LEU A 223 1.59 13.76 7.66
C LEU A 223 1.27 12.86 8.85
N ALA A 224 0.24 13.21 9.63
CA ALA A 224 -0.20 12.39 10.76
C ALA A 224 -0.68 11.00 10.33
N VAL A 225 -1.42 10.92 9.21
CA VAL A 225 -1.82 9.64 8.60
C VAL A 225 -0.60 8.84 8.18
N GLN A 226 0.35 9.47 7.48
CA GLN A 226 1.55 8.81 7.01
C GLN A 226 2.42 8.27 8.15
N ALA A 227 2.57 9.02 9.23
CA ALA A 227 3.28 8.55 10.42
C ALA A 227 2.61 7.31 11.03
N ARG A 228 1.27 7.36 11.23
CA ARG A 228 0.53 6.22 11.79
C ARG A 228 0.60 4.97 10.91
N THR A 229 0.44 5.13 9.60
CA THR A 229 0.49 4.00 8.67
C THR A 229 1.89 3.42 8.57
N ALA A 230 2.94 4.24 8.62
CA ALA A 230 4.32 3.78 8.67
C ALA A 230 4.60 2.97 9.94
N LEU A 231 4.15 3.43 11.12
CA LEU A 231 4.30 2.68 12.36
C LEU A 231 3.54 1.35 12.33
N ARG A 232 2.30 1.31 11.83
CA ARG A 232 1.55 0.05 11.65
C ARG A 232 2.25 -0.90 10.68
N ALA A 233 2.84 -0.39 9.61
CA ALA A 233 3.59 -1.21 8.67
C ALA A 233 4.84 -1.83 9.33
N ILE A 234 5.54 -1.08 10.20
CA ILE A 234 6.66 -1.58 11.00
C ILE A 234 6.18 -2.67 11.97
N ASP A 235 5.09 -2.45 12.69
CA ASP A 235 4.52 -3.43 13.62
C ASP A 235 4.12 -4.72 12.91
N LEU A 236 3.50 -4.61 11.73
CA LEU A 236 3.17 -5.77 10.89
C LEU A 236 4.44 -6.51 10.44
N SER A 237 5.50 -5.80 10.06
CA SER A 237 6.78 -6.42 9.70
C SER A 237 7.35 -7.23 10.86
N ALA A 238 7.36 -6.66 12.07
CA ALA A 238 7.82 -7.36 13.28
C ALA A 238 6.93 -8.58 13.64
N GLU A 239 5.64 -8.51 13.37
CA GLU A 239 4.74 -9.67 13.53
C GLU A 239 5.07 -10.78 12.53
N LEU A 240 5.28 -10.42 11.25
CA LEU A 240 5.64 -11.39 10.22
C LEU A 240 7.02 -12.00 10.46
N GLU A 241 7.98 -11.25 10.98
CA GLU A 241 9.27 -11.77 11.42
C GLU A 241 9.09 -12.92 12.41
N ARG A 242 8.32 -12.72 13.48
CA ARG A 242 8.04 -13.77 14.46
C ARG A 242 7.32 -15.00 13.88
N ARG A 243 6.47 -14.80 12.87
CA ARG A 243 5.79 -15.90 12.15
C ARG A 243 6.75 -16.63 11.22
N ALA A 244 7.58 -15.90 10.50
CA ALA A 244 8.62 -16.45 9.63
C ALA A 244 9.61 -17.31 10.43
N ASP A 245 10.05 -16.82 11.59
CA ASP A 245 10.95 -17.59 12.49
C ASP A 245 10.32 -18.92 12.92
N LYS A 246 9.03 -18.92 13.27
CA LYS A 246 8.30 -20.16 13.59
C LYS A 246 8.24 -21.11 12.40
N LEU A 247 7.93 -20.61 11.21
CA LEU A 247 7.88 -21.42 9.99
C LEU A 247 9.25 -22.01 9.68
N LEU A 248 10.32 -21.21 9.76
CA LEU A 248 11.70 -21.65 9.52
C LEU A 248 12.18 -22.66 10.56
N ALA A 249 11.78 -22.52 11.82
CA ALA A 249 12.13 -23.49 12.88
C ALA A 249 11.42 -24.86 12.68
N VAL A 250 10.29 -24.87 11.97
CA VAL A 250 9.52 -26.09 11.66
C VAL A 250 9.97 -26.71 10.34
N ALA A 251 10.44 -25.91 9.37
CA ALA A 251 10.83 -26.35 8.03
C ALA A 251 11.72 -27.62 8.02
N PRO A 252 12.77 -27.77 8.86
CA PRO A 252 13.61 -28.98 8.90
C PRO A 252 12.86 -30.25 9.35
N LYS A 253 11.69 -30.11 9.98
CA LYS A 253 10.86 -31.25 10.44
C LYS A 253 9.90 -31.75 9.36
N LEU A 254 9.82 -31.04 8.24
CA LEU A 254 8.99 -31.40 7.10
C LEU A 254 9.77 -32.41 6.23
N ARG A 255 9.18 -33.62 6.08
CA ARG A 255 9.84 -34.71 5.31
C ARG A 255 9.39 -34.76 3.84
N ALA A 256 8.50 -33.87 3.43
CA ALA A 256 7.98 -33.87 2.07
C ALA A 256 9.05 -33.36 1.08
N LYS A 257 9.17 -34.05 -0.04
CA LYS A 257 9.93 -33.55 -1.18
C LYS A 257 9.30 -32.21 -1.63
N SER A 258 10.08 -31.20 -1.83
CA SER A 258 9.62 -29.82 -2.15
C SER A 258 8.98 -29.04 -0.99
N ALA A 259 9.13 -29.48 0.27
CA ALA A 259 8.71 -28.69 1.44
C ALA A 259 9.36 -27.29 1.44
N ASP A 260 10.63 -27.20 1.05
CA ASP A 260 11.35 -25.94 0.96
C ASP A 260 10.71 -24.95 -0.01
N THR A 261 10.22 -25.42 -1.16
CA THR A 261 9.50 -24.60 -2.13
C THR A 261 8.21 -24.03 -1.55
N VAL A 262 7.46 -24.85 -0.78
CA VAL A 262 6.25 -24.38 -0.11
C VAL A 262 6.57 -23.38 0.99
N VAL A 263 7.63 -23.62 1.76
CA VAL A 263 8.09 -22.68 2.81
C VAL A 263 8.51 -21.33 2.19
N GLU A 264 9.28 -21.33 1.10
CA GLU A 264 9.64 -20.09 0.40
C GLU A 264 8.39 -19.36 -0.11
N ARG A 265 7.43 -20.10 -0.65
CA ARG A 265 6.18 -19.52 -1.13
C ARG A 265 5.38 -18.90 0.02
N LEU A 266 5.28 -19.57 1.18
CA LEU A 266 4.63 -19.04 2.39
C LEU A 266 5.34 -17.83 2.99
N LEU A 267 6.64 -17.67 2.74
CA LEU A 267 7.39 -16.47 3.13
C LEU A 267 7.18 -15.32 2.15
N SER A 268 7.02 -15.59 0.86
CA SER A 268 6.91 -14.55 -0.18
C SER A 268 5.48 -14.03 -0.37
N ASP A 269 4.47 -14.86 -0.11
CA ASP A 269 3.06 -14.55 -0.37
C ASP A 269 2.23 -14.49 0.92
N ASP A 270 1.17 -13.71 0.90
CA ASP A 270 0.28 -13.54 2.06
C ASP A 270 -0.69 -14.70 2.27
N ALA A 271 -0.96 -15.48 1.23
CA ALA A 271 -1.80 -16.69 1.27
C ALA A 271 -1.46 -17.64 0.12
N ILE A 272 -1.67 -18.93 0.36
CA ILE A 272 -1.52 -20.03 -0.62
C ILE A 272 -2.73 -20.95 -0.49
N VAL A 273 -3.25 -21.44 -1.62
CA VAL A 273 -4.30 -22.50 -1.62
C VAL A 273 -3.70 -23.89 -1.61
N ALA A 274 -4.34 -24.80 -0.88
CA ALA A 274 -3.93 -26.21 -0.83
C ALA A 274 -4.14 -26.97 -2.16
N SER A 275 -4.79 -26.36 -3.14
CA SER A 275 -4.97 -26.88 -4.51
C SER A 275 -4.07 -26.18 -5.55
N GLU A 276 -3.16 -25.32 -5.13
CA GLU A 276 -2.23 -24.65 -6.04
C GLU A 276 -1.23 -25.67 -6.63
N GLU A 277 -0.97 -25.57 -7.93
CA GLU A 277 0.06 -26.38 -8.59
C GLU A 277 1.45 -25.91 -8.21
N ILE A 278 2.11 -26.63 -7.33
CA ILE A 278 3.52 -26.38 -6.94
C ILE A 278 4.39 -27.48 -7.53
N THR A 279 5.40 -27.09 -8.29
CA THR A 279 6.30 -28.04 -8.95
C THR A 279 6.94 -29.02 -7.95
N GLY A 280 6.75 -30.32 -8.19
CA GLY A 280 7.36 -31.39 -7.40
C GLY A 280 6.57 -31.85 -6.20
N ILE A 281 5.35 -31.33 -5.97
CA ILE A 281 4.41 -31.83 -4.96
C ILE A 281 3.05 -32.07 -5.58
N SER A 282 2.37 -33.17 -5.20
CA SER A 282 1.00 -33.45 -5.62
C SER A 282 0.01 -32.75 -4.70
N ASP A 283 -1.23 -32.50 -5.16
CA ASP A 283 -2.31 -31.90 -4.35
C ASP A 283 -2.48 -32.60 -3.00
N ARG A 284 -2.47 -33.93 -3.00
CA ARG A 284 -2.56 -34.73 -1.77
C ARG A 284 -1.35 -34.51 -0.87
N GLY A 285 -0.16 -34.34 -1.47
CA GLY A 285 1.09 -34.05 -0.75
C GLY A 285 1.05 -32.66 -0.14
N LEU A 286 0.57 -31.68 -0.91
CA LEU A 286 0.42 -30.31 -0.45
C LEU A 286 -0.57 -30.19 0.72
N ARG A 287 -1.76 -30.80 0.63
CA ARG A 287 -2.74 -30.83 1.72
C ARG A 287 -2.17 -31.42 3.01
N ARG A 288 -1.50 -32.58 2.93
CA ARG A 288 -0.84 -33.17 4.10
C ARG A 288 0.26 -32.30 4.68
N LEU A 289 0.97 -31.56 3.83
CA LEU A 289 1.99 -30.63 4.28
C LEU A 289 1.35 -29.45 5.04
N PHE A 290 0.23 -28.90 4.56
CA PHE A 290 -0.52 -27.87 5.27
C PHE A 290 -1.08 -28.37 6.59
N ASP A 291 -1.73 -29.54 6.62
CA ASP A 291 -2.20 -30.17 7.87
C ASP A 291 -1.06 -30.24 8.90
N ARG A 292 0.12 -30.66 8.44
CA ARG A 292 1.30 -30.75 9.30
C ARG A 292 1.82 -29.40 9.78
N LEU A 293 1.80 -28.39 8.92
CA LEU A 293 2.20 -27.02 9.29
C LEU A 293 1.22 -26.39 10.30
N VAL A 294 -0.07 -26.67 10.16
CA VAL A 294 -1.12 -26.25 11.12
C VAL A 294 -0.94 -26.96 12.46
N GLU A 295 -0.74 -28.29 12.47
CA GLU A 295 -0.45 -29.07 13.70
C GLU A 295 0.77 -28.53 14.45
N LEU A 296 1.80 -28.10 13.73
CA LEU A 296 3.03 -27.54 14.29
C LEU A 296 2.89 -26.06 14.65
N GLY A 297 1.72 -25.45 14.42
CA GLY A 297 1.44 -24.04 14.70
C GLY A 297 2.24 -23.03 13.87
N ALA A 298 2.78 -23.50 12.72
CA ALA A 298 3.57 -22.63 11.83
C ALA A 298 2.72 -21.79 10.91
N VAL A 299 1.53 -22.26 10.52
CA VAL A 299 0.54 -21.53 9.71
C VAL A 299 -0.84 -21.59 10.36
N ARG A 300 -1.76 -20.76 9.87
CA ARG A 300 -3.18 -20.77 10.23
C ARG A 300 -4.00 -20.97 8.97
N GLU A 301 -5.12 -21.68 9.12
CA GLU A 301 -6.18 -21.73 8.11
C GLU A 301 -6.97 -20.43 8.07
#